data_13f32cd6f29c791a6fca02a35fe7a927
#
_entry.id   13f32cd6f29c791a6fca02a35fe7a927
#
_cell.length_a   1.000
_cell.length_b   1.000
_cell.length_c   1.000
_cell.angle_alpha   90.00
_cell.angle_beta   90.00
_cell.angle_gamma   90.00
#
_symmetry.space_group_name_H-M   'P 1'
#
loop_
_entity.id
_entity.type
_entity.pdbx_description
1 polymer ?
#
loop_
_entity_poly.entity_id
_entity_poly.type
_entity_poly.pdbx_seq_one_letter_code
_entity_poly.pdbx_strand_id
1 'polypeptide(L)'
;LFNNTDYTFIKNDDLYFSNDPLQPDNYTSAPFEKHHIMKASLGTRIRFGQKYISRPDGKINIQNDDYPILSFYYEKAFGASNSNYHYDLISGTVDYNKTIGNKGDFGLRFKAGKFFNADNISFVDYKHFNGNQTHVNLLNNSLNAFNLLPYYSHSTNDAYLETHIEHNFKGYIMNKIPLLNKLQWNLIGGFHQLNIPNMKPYQEFTVGFDNIGWGKFRFLRVDYVRSYQNGYQGDGVMFGVKF
;
A
#
# COMPACT_ATOMS: atom_id res chain seq x y z
N LEU A 1 -10.99 -8.31 17.41
CA LEU A 1 -9.54 -8.28 17.15
C LEU A 1 -9.13 -9.66 16.69
N PHE A 2 -9.03 -9.85 15.41
CA PHE A 2 -8.51 -11.11 14.86
C PHE A 2 -6.99 -11.06 14.98
N ASN A 3 -6.43 -12.04 15.68
CA ASN A 3 -5.00 -12.20 15.72
C ASN A 3 -4.58 -12.96 14.48
N ASN A 4 -3.83 -12.30 13.64
CA ASN A 4 -3.45 -12.74 12.30
C ASN A 4 -2.57 -13.97 12.23
N THR A 5 -1.95 -14.29 13.33
CA THR A 5 -1.04 -15.43 13.41
C THR A 5 -1.78 -16.75 13.51
N ASP A 6 -3.09 -16.73 13.77
CA ASP A 6 -3.82 -17.91 14.20
C ASP A 6 -4.52 -18.69 13.08
N TYR A 7 -4.45 -18.23 11.81
CA TYR A 7 -5.25 -18.83 10.74
C TYR A 7 -4.50 -19.02 9.43
N THR A 8 -4.13 -20.24 9.13
CA THR A 8 -3.88 -20.69 7.76
C THR A 8 -4.97 -21.66 7.37
N PHE A 9 -5.58 -21.43 6.21
CA PHE A 9 -6.57 -22.32 5.66
C PHE A 9 -5.89 -23.36 4.78
N ILE A 10 -5.54 -24.48 5.35
CA ILE A 10 -5.28 -25.69 4.57
C ILE A 10 -6.53 -26.52 4.71
N LYS A 11 -7.34 -26.57 3.65
CA LYS A 11 -8.49 -27.44 3.60
C LYS A 11 -8.01 -28.85 3.28
N ASN A 12 -8.06 -29.73 4.29
CA ASN A 12 -7.94 -31.16 4.10
C ASN A 12 -9.14 -31.77 4.78
N ASP A 13 -10.07 -32.37 4.03
CA ASP A 13 -11.30 -32.98 4.52
C ASP A 13 -12.11 -32.14 5.53
N ASP A 14 -12.33 -30.86 5.20
CA ASP A 14 -13.04 -29.86 6.00
C ASP A 14 -12.38 -29.49 7.36
N LEU A 15 -11.16 -29.92 7.61
CA LEU A 15 -10.36 -29.51 8.76
C LEU A 15 -9.54 -28.23 8.44
N TYR A 16 -9.37 -27.39 9.45
CA TYR A 16 -8.58 -26.16 9.38
C TYR A 16 -7.48 -26.24 10.42
N PHE A 17 -6.27 -25.87 10.02
CA PHE A 17 -5.09 -25.93 10.87
C PHE A 17 -4.58 -24.52 11.19
N SER A 18 -4.01 -24.36 12.37
CA SER A 18 -3.29 -23.15 12.72
C SER A 18 -2.04 -22.98 11.84
N ASN A 19 -1.71 -21.74 11.48
CA ASN A 19 -0.44 -21.41 10.84
C ASN A 19 0.69 -21.19 11.86
N ASP A 20 0.42 -21.34 13.14
CA ASP A 20 1.44 -21.29 14.18
C ASP A 20 2.23 -22.61 14.17
N PRO A 21 3.53 -22.60 13.78
CA PRO A 21 4.33 -23.82 13.73
C PRO A 21 4.58 -24.43 15.11
N LEU A 22 4.35 -23.68 16.20
CA LEU A 22 4.48 -24.15 17.57
C LEU A 22 3.20 -24.80 18.09
N GLN A 23 2.07 -24.52 17.46
CA GLN A 23 0.74 -25.04 17.83
C GLN A 23 -0.05 -25.48 16.59
N PRO A 24 0.44 -26.43 15.80
CA PRO A 24 -0.20 -26.84 14.55
C PRO A 24 -1.58 -27.49 14.76
N ASP A 25 -1.80 -28.09 15.92
CA ASP A 25 -3.05 -28.75 16.27
C ASP A 25 -4.09 -27.82 16.89
N ASN A 26 -3.72 -26.56 17.13
CA ASN A 26 -4.65 -25.56 17.64
C ASN A 26 -5.49 -25.00 16.49
N TYR A 27 -6.57 -25.68 16.15
CA TYR A 27 -7.52 -25.24 15.15
C TYR A 27 -8.78 -24.67 15.84
N THR A 28 -9.25 -23.56 15.32
CA THR A 28 -10.57 -23.03 15.64
C THR A 28 -11.55 -23.44 14.56
N SER A 29 -12.86 -23.39 14.86
CA SER A 29 -13.88 -23.54 13.83
C SER A 29 -13.61 -22.55 12.70
N ALA A 30 -13.86 -22.97 11.46
CA ALA A 30 -13.66 -22.11 10.29
C ALA A 30 -14.30 -20.74 10.51
N PRO A 31 -13.54 -19.64 10.47
CA PRO A 31 -14.10 -18.30 10.65
C PRO A 31 -14.97 -17.83 9.46
N PHE A 32 -15.05 -18.66 8.42
CA PHE A 32 -15.78 -18.35 7.18
C PHE A 32 -16.74 -19.47 6.85
N GLU A 33 -18.00 -19.11 6.70
CA GLU A 33 -18.98 -20.01 6.10
C GLU A 33 -18.70 -20.21 4.61
N LYS A 34 -18.85 -21.43 4.13
CA LYS A 34 -18.77 -21.73 2.71
C LYS A 34 -19.95 -21.06 1.99
N HIS A 35 -19.67 -20.15 1.09
CA HIS A 35 -20.69 -19.46 0.30
C HIS A 35 -20.23 -19.25 -1.14
N HIS A 36 -21.20 -18.99 -2.01
CA HIS A 36 -20.99 -18.57 -3.39
C HIS A 36 -21.34 -17.09 -3.51
N ILE A 37 -20.54 -16.34 -4.24
CA ILE A 37 -20.77 -14.92 -4.52
C ILE A 37 -20.29 -14.59 -5.93
N MET A 38 -21.02 -13.75 -6.63
CA MET A 38 -20.62 -13.17 -7.90
C MET A 38 -20.21 -11.72 -7.68
N LYS A 39 -19.15 -11.29 -8.31
CA LYS A 39 -18.67 -9.91 -8.26
C LYS A 39 -18.58 -9.34 -9.65
N ALA A 40 -19.13 -8.15 -9.84
CA ALA A 40 -18.98 -7.35 -11.05
C ALA A 40 -18.30 -6.06 -10.69
N SER A 41 -17.30 -5.64 -11.46
CA SER A 41 -16.54 -4.41 -11.20
C SER A 41 -16.43 -3.55 -12.43
N LEU A 42 -16.44 -2.23 -12.22
CA LEU A 42 -16.21 -1.22 -13.22
C LEU A 42 -15.14 -0.26 -12.74
N GLY A 43 -14.08 -0.08 -13.53
CA GLY A 43 -13.00 0.86 -13.23
C GLY A 43 -12.77 1.84 -14.35
N THR A 44 -12.43 3.08 -14.00
CA THR A 44 -12.01 4.10 -14.96
C THR A 44 -10.77 4.81 -14.45
N ARG A 45 -9.91 5.22 -15.40
CA ARG A 45 -8.70 5.99 -15.10
C ARG A 45 -8.65 7.21 -16.01
N ILE A 46 -8.54 8.38 -15.40
CA ILE A 46 -8.52 9.68 -16.08
C ILE A 46 -7.11 10.25 -15.97
N ARG A 47 -6.53 10.60 -17.10
CA ARG A 47 -5.24 11.31 -17.22
C ARG A 47 -5.46 12.62 -17.91
N PHE A 48 -5.05 13.71 -17.29
CA PHE A 48 -5.15 15.05 -17.85
C PHE A 48 -3.91 15.41 -18.64
N GLY A 49 -4.06 16.30 -19.62
CA GLY A 49 -2.96 16.88 -20.37
C GLY A 49 -2.08 15.86 -21.11
N GLN A 50 -2.66 14.75 -21.58
CA GLN A 50 -1.94 13.71 -22.32
C GLN A 50 -1.25 14.32 -23.55
N LYS A 51 0.06 14.22 -23.61
CA LYS A 51 0.89 14.63 -24.76
C LYS A 51 1.21 13.41 -25.62
N TYR A 52 1.37 13.61 -26.91
CA TYR A 52 1.77 12.56 -27.83
C TYR A 52 2.70 13.08 -28.92
N ILE A 53 3.57 12.23 -29.41
CA ILE A 53 4.34 12.46 -30.64
C ILE A 53 3.62 11.75 -31.77
N SER A 54 3.32 12.49 -32.83
CA SER A 54 2.77 11.92 -34.05
C SER A 54 3.92 11.43 -34.93
N ARG A 55 3.85 10.17 -35.35
CA ARG A 55 4.75 9.57 -36.34
C ARG A 55 3.92 9.10 -37.54
N PRO A 56 4.54 8.83 -38.72
CA PRO A 56 3.81 8.33 -39.88
C PRO A 56 3.06 7.00 -39.62
N ASP A 57 3.60 6.18 -38.73
CA ASP A 57 3.09 4.85 -38.34
C ASP A 57 2.15 4.86 -37.13
N GLY A 58 1.99 6.03 -36.46
CA GLY A 58 1.08 6.14 -35.30
C GLY A 58 1.41 7.25 -34.33
N LYS A 59 0.63 7.29 -33.23
CA LYS A 59 0.83 8.23 -32.13
C LYS A 59 1.46 7.51 -30.95
N ILE A 60 2.57 8.07 -30.44
CA ILE A 60 3.23 7.58 -29.22
C ILE A 60 2.88 8.55 -28.09
N ASN A 61 2.26 8.01 -27.04
CA ASN A 61 1.97 8.79 -25.85
C ASN A 61 3.25 9.12 -25.08
N ILE A 62 3.43 10.39 -24.72
CA ILE A 62 4.51 10.84 -23.85
C ILE A 62 3.94 10.87 -22.42
N GLN A 63 4.70 10.33 -21.48
CA GLN A 63 4.35 10.46 -20.06
C GLN A 63 4.34 11.96 -19.70
N ASN A 64 3.26 12.38 -19.08
CA ASN A 64 3.09 13.74 -18.59
C ASN A 64 2.85 13.70 -17.08
N ASP A 65 3.84 14.12 -16.32
CA ASP A 65 3.82 14.11 -14.83
C ASP A 65 3.31 15.45 -14.26
N ASP A 66 2.77 16.33 -15.11
CA ASP A 66 2.27 17.64 -14.67
C ASP A 66 0.95 17.54 -13.88
N TYR A 67 0.18 16.50 -14.13
CA TYR A 67 -1.15 16.30 -13.55
C TYR A 67 -1.28 14.97 -12.83
N PRO A 68 -2.09 14.91 -11.76
CA PRO A 68 -2.41 13.64 -11.10
C PRO A 68 -3.22 12.73 -12.03
N ILE A 69 -3.11 11.44 -11.77
CA ILE A 69 -3.95 10.40 -12.37
C ILE A 69 -5.07 10.12 -11.39
N LEU A 70 -6.31 10.22 -11.86
CA LEU A 70 -7.49 9.85 -11.08
C LEU A 70 -7.98 8.49 -11.52
N SER A 71 -8.27 7.62 -10.57
CA SER A 71 -8.89 6.33 -10.83
C SER A 71 -10.12 6.18 -9.95
N PHE A 72 -11.22 5.69 -10.54
CA PHE A 72 -12.45 5.36 -9.84
C PHE A 72 -12.77 3.90 -10.06
N TYR A 73 -13.26 3.24 -9.02
CA TYR A 73 -13.59 1.84 -9.01
C TYR A 73 -14.91 1.63 -8.28
N TYR A 74 -15.78 0.85 -8.91
CA TYR A 74 -17.03 0.38 -8.32
C TYR A 74 -17.06 -1.14 -8.43
N GLU A 75 -17.45 -1.80 -7.35
CA GLU A 75 -17.64 -3.24 -7.30
C GLU A 75 -18.99 -3.52 -6.66
N LYS A 76 -19.73 -4.43 -7.27
CA LYS A 76 -20.99 -4.97 -6.74
C LYS A 76 -20.84 -6.47 -6.53
N ALA A 77 -21.12 -6.92 -5.33
CA ALA A 77 -21.22 -8.32 -4.97
C ALA A 77 -22.68 -8.73 -4.86
N PHE A 78 -23.06 -9.81 -5.55
CA PHE A 78 -24.46 -10.27 -5.67
C PHE A 78 -24.55 -11.77 -5.90
N GLY A 79 -25.77 -12.33 -5.88
CA GLY A 79 -25.99 -13.75 -6.14
C GLY A 79 -25.40 -14.69 -5.11
N ALA A 80 -25.13 -14.18 -3.89
CA ALA A 80 -24.64 -15.00 -2.81
C ALA A 80 -25.71 -15.98 -2.32
N SER A 81 -25.29 -17.11 -1.76
CA SER A 81 -26.17 -18.10 -1.11
C SER A 81 -26.96 -17.47 0.06
N ASN A 82 -26.38 -16.46 0.72
CA ASN A 82 -26.98 -15.64 1.75
C ASN A 82 -26.91 -14.17 1.33
N SER A 83 -28.04 -13.46 1.31
CA SER A 83 -28.11 -12.05 0.93
C SER A 83 -27.26 -11.12 1.79
N ASN A 84 -26.91 -11.54 2.99
CA ASN A 84 -26.04 -10.79 3.92
C ASN A 84 -24.62 -10.60 3.38
N TYR A 85 -24.19 -11.38 2.40
CA TYR A 85 -22.90 -11.24 1.72
C TYR A 85 -22.91 -10.29 0.53
N HIS A 86 -24.07 -9.71 0.18
CA HIS A 86 -24.15 -8.70 -0.87
C HIS A 86 -23.60 -7.38 -0.36
N TYR A 87 -22.82 -6.71 -1.21
CA TYR A 87 -22.31 -5.36 -0.91
C TYR A 87 -22.04 -4.56 -2.18
N ASP A 88 -21.89 -3.27 -2.00
CA ASP A 88 -21.39 -2.36 -3.01
C ASP A 88 -20.13 -1.67 -2.43
N LEU A 89 -19.08 -1.56 -3.25
CA LEU A 89 -17.86 -0.83 -2.91
C LEU A 89 -17.61 0.26 -3.93
N ILE A 90 -17.46 1.49 -3.46
CA ILE A 90 -17.00 2.62 -4.28
C ILE A 90 -15.65 3.06 -3.75
N SER A 91 -14.67 3.22 -4.63
CA SER A 91 -13.37 3.75 -4.27
C SER A 91 -12.76 4.65 -5.33
N GLY A 92 -11.91 5.55 -4.87
CA GLY A 92 -11.15 6.46 -5.71
C GLY A 92 -9.68 6.49 -5.33
N THR A 93 -8.83 6.70 -6.32
CA THR A 93 -7.38 6.84 -6.12
C THR A 93 -6.88 8.06 -6.87
N VAL A 94 -6.00 8.82 -6.22
CA VAL A 94 -5.25 9.92 -6.81
C VAL A 94 -3.78 9.54 -6.76
N ASP A 95 -3.15 9.38 -7.91
CA ASP A 95 -1.71 9.13 -8.05
C ASP A 95 -1.04 10.37 -8.63
N TYR A 96 -0.06 10.92 -7.95
CA TYR A 96 0.70 12.06 -8.42
C TYR A 96 2.19 11.85 -8.20
N ASN A 97 2.96 11.90 -9.28
CA ASN A 97 4.42 11.83 -9.24
C ASN A 97 4.97 13.02 -10.02
N LYS A 98 5.83 13.79 -9.40
CA LYS A 98 6.38 15.02 -10.00
C LYS A 98 7.87 15.14 -9.71
N THR A 99 8.67 15.32 -10.76
CA THR A 99 10.05 15.77 -10.62
C THR A 99 10.06 17.28 -10.43
N ILE A 100 10.60 17.76 -9.31
CA ILE A 100 10.67 19.17 -8.93
C ILE A 100 12.08 19.71 -9.24
N GLY A 101 12.42 19.76 -10.52
CA GLY A 101 13.72 20.23 -10.97
C GLY A 101 14.88 19.54 -10.24
N ASN A 102 15.78 20.33 -9.65
CA ASN A 102 16.92 19.83 -8.88
C ASN A 102 16.58 19.50 -7.41
N LYS A 103 15.34 19.72 -6.97
CA LYS A 103 14.91 19.47 -5.60
C LYS A 103 14.49 18.02 -5.37
N GLY A 104 14.37 17.24 -6.43
CA GLY A 104 14.08 15.80 -6.36
C GLY A 104 12.73 15.40 -6.89
N ASP A 105 12.29 14.20 -6.50
CA ASP A 105 11.04 13.61 -6.96
C ASP A 105 10.05 13.52 -5.81
N PHE A 106 8.85 14.02 -6.05
CA PHE A 106 7.72 13.96 -5.13
C PHE A 106 6.72 12.92 -5.62
N GLY A 107 6.27 12.06 -4.73
CA GLY A 107 5.22 11.08 -4.95
C GLY A 107 4.11 11.21 -3.92
N LEU A 108 2.89 11.13 -4.39
CA LEU A 108 1.67 11.10 -3.58
C LEU A 108 0.75 10.01 -4.12
N ARG A 109 0.25 9.17 -3.24
CA ARG A 109 -0.89 8.30 -3.50
C ARG A 109 -1.92 8.48 -2.40
N PHE A 110 -3.13 8.75 -2.81
CA PHE A 110 -4.29 8.92 -1.93
C PHE A 110 -5.39 7.96 -2.41
N LYS A 111 -5.91 7.15 -1.51
CA LYS A 111 -7.01 6.23 -1.79
C LYS A 111 -8.11 6.42 -0.76
N ALA A 112 -9.34 6.51 -1.23
CA ALA A 112 -10.52 6.53 -0.37
C ALA A 112 -11.53 5.54 -0.90
N GLY A 113 -12.28 4.91 -0.02
CA GLY A 113 -13.36 4.03 -0.42
C GLY A 113 -14.39 3.86 0.68
N LYS A 114 -15.56 3.39 0.27
CA LYS A 114 -16.65 3.09 1.19
C LYS A 114 -17.44 1.89 0.69
N PHE A 115 -17.71 1.00 1.63
CA PHE A 115 -18.65 -0.09 1.45
C PHE A 115 -20.07 0.35 1.81
N PHE A 116 -21.03 -0.28 1.17
CA PHE A 116 -22.46 -0.14 1.45
C PHE A 116 -23.06 -1.51 1.59
N ASN A 117 -24.00 -1.68 2.51
CA ASN A 117 -24.67 -2.95 2.81
C ASN A 117 -23.71 -4.09 3.19
N ALA A 118 -22.60 -3.75 3.86
CA ALA A 118 -21.48 -4.65 4.09
C ALA A 118 -21.32 -5.10 5.55
N ASP A 119 -22.34 -4.94 6.39
CA ASP A 119 -22.23 -5.19 7.84
C ASP A 119 -21.88 -6.65 8.18
N ASN A 120 -22.35 -7.58 7.35
CA ASN A 120 -22.22 -9.02 7.59
C ASN A 120 -21.39 -9.76 6.52
N ILE A 121 -20.63 -9.04 5.71
CA ILE A 121 -19.83 -9.68 4.67
C ILE A 121 -18.70 -10.50 5.27
N SER A 122 -18.20 -11.47 4.49
CA SER A 122 -17.07 -12.29 4.90
C SER A 122 -15.80 -11.46 5.03
N PHE A 123 -14.96 -11.78 6.02
CA PHE A 123 -13.68 -11.11 6.24
C PHE A 123 -12.76 -11.13 5.00
N VAL A 124 -12.84 -12.16 4.15
CA VAL A 124 -12.08 -12.21 2.88
C VAL A 124 -12.48 -11.13 1.89
N ASP A 125 -13.67 -10.54 2.06
CA ASP A 125 -14.20 -9.47 1.21
C ASP A 125 -13.96 -8.07 1.78
N TYR A 126 -13.37 -7.97 2.97
CA TYR A 126 -12.98 -6.70 3.57
C TYR A 126 -11.90 -6.02 2.73
N LYS A 127 -11.79 -4.72 2.87
CA LYS A 127 -10.61 -4.00 2.41
C LYS A 127 -9.43 -4.30 3.34
N HIS A 128 -8.43 -4.96 2.80
CA HIS A 128 -7.15 -5.20 3.46
C HIS A 128 -6.12 -4.18 2.97
N PHE A 129 -5.24 -3.75 3.88
CA PHE A 129 -4.18 -2.79 3.58
C PHE A 129 -2.84 -3.50 3.53
N ASN A 130 -2.02 -3.11 2.57
CA ASN A 130 -0.70 -3.70 2.40
C ASN A 130 0.21 -3.27 3.54
N GLY A 131 0.60 -4.20 4.38
CA GLY A 131 1.66 -4.03 5.37
C GLY A 131 2.96 -4.70 4.89
N ASN A 132 4.04 -4.51 5.63
CA ASN A 132 5.31 -5.14 5.35
C ASN A 132 6.00 -5.59 6.65
N GLN A 133 5.77 -6.83 7.05
CA GLN A 133 6.39 -7.43 8.24
C GLN A 133 7.76 -8.04 7.95
N THR A 134 8.16 -8.13 6.69
CA THR A 134 9.46 -8.73 6.32
C THR A 134 10.62 -7.76 6.43
N HIS A 135 10.35 -6.47 6.64
CA HIS A 135 11.35 -5.40 6.66
C HIS A 135 12.20 -5.29 5.39
N VAL A 136 11.73 -5.88 4.29
CA VAL A 136 12.34 -5.80 2.96
C VAL A 136 11.39 -5.11 2.01
N ASN A 137 11.87 -4.06 1.35
CA ASN A 137 11.11 -3.31 0.37
C ASN A 137 11.72 -3.54 -1.03
N LEU A 138 11.06 -4.36 -1.82
CA LEU A 138 11.46 -4.60 -3.19
C LEU A 138 10.80 -3.55 -4.10
N LEU A 139 11.63 -2.71 -4.70
CA LEU A 139 11.30 -1.87 -5.86
C LEU A 139 10.05 -0.98 -5.75
N ASN A 140 10.25 0.32 -5.62
CA ASN A 140 9.27 1.38 -5.95
C ASN A 140 7.86 1.23 -5.34
N ASN A 141 7.71 0.44 -4.27
CA ASN A 141 6.41 0.14 -3.65
C ASN A 141 6.11 1.01 -2.43
N SER A 142 6.96 1.98 -2.11
CA SER A 142 6.81 2.84 -0.94
C SER A 142 5.47 3.59 -0.89
N LEU A 143 4.89 3.90 -2.05
CA LEU A 143 3.57 4.53 -2.15
C LEU A 143 2.39 3.53 -2.17
N ASN A 144 2.63 2.24 -1.98
CA ASN A 144 1.60 1.20 -2.06
C ASN A 144 1.43 0.37 -0.79
N ALA A 145 2.34 0.51 0.17
CA ALA A 145 2.35 -0.31 1.37
C ALA A 145 2.79 0.51 2.57
N PHE A 146 2.31 0.12 3.74
CA PHE A 146 2.83 0.54 5.02
C PHE A 146 4.07 -0.30 5.37
N ASN A 147 5.01 0.29 6.06
CA ASN A 147 6.27 -0.37 6.38
C ASN A 147 6.19 -1.23 7.65
N LEU A 148 5.38 -0.83 8.63
CA LEU A 148 5.28 -1.50 9.93
C LEU A 148 3.85 -1.96 10.27
N LEU A 149 2.87 -1.70 9.41
CA LEU A 149 1.49 -2.10 9.65
C LEU A 149 1.38 -3.63 9.67
N PRO A 150 0.87 -4.24 10.75
CA PRO A 150 0.62 -5.67 10.77
C PRO A 150 -0.45 -6.07 9.75
N TYR A 151 -0.27 -7.23 9.13
CA TYR A 151 -1.24 -7.73 8.15
C TYR A 151 -2.62 -7.87 8.77
N TYR A 152 -3.64 -7.45 8.05
CA TYR A 152 -5.07 -7.54 8.39
C TYR A 152 -5.52 -6.80 9.67
N SER A 153 -4.62 -6.19 10.43
CA SER A 153 -4.94 -5.52 11.70
C SER A 153 -5.95 -4.37 11.57
N HIS A 154 -5.99 -3.74 10.40
CA HIS A 154 -6.84 -2.59 10.08
C HIS A 154 -7.84 -2.90 8.96
N SER A 155 -8.13 -4.16 8.69
CA SER A 155 -9.11 -4.55 7.68
C SER A 155 -10.48 -3.98 8.00
N THR A 156 -11.17 -3.47 6.98
CA THR A 156 -12.47 -2.81 7.18
C THR A 156 -13.48 -3.18 6.10
N ASN A 157 -14.73 -3.27 6.49
CA ASN A 157 -15.91 -3.39 5.64
C ASN A 157 -16.75 -2.10 5.60
N ASP A 158 -16.17 -0.98 6.02
CA ASP A 158 -16.80 0.33 6.05
C ASP A 158 -15.99 1.32 5.17
N ALA A 159 -15.78 2.52 5.63
CA ALA A 159 -15.02 3.54 4.93
C ALA A 159 -13.52 3.43 5.25
N TYR A 160 -12.69 3.90 4.33
CA TYR A 160 -11.26 4.03 4.57
C TYR A 160 -10.64 5.21 3.81
N LEU A 161 -9.55 5.71 4.37
CA LEU A 161 -8.70 6.71 3.77
C LEU A 161 -7.24 6.30 3.95
N GLU A 162 -6.56 6.07 2.85
CA GLU A 162 -5.16 5.67 2.80
C GLU A 162 -4.36 6.75 2.07
N THR A 163 -3.29 7.24 2.68
CA THR A 163 -2.43 8.29 2.13
C THR A 163 -0.98 7.86 2.23
N HIS A 164 -0.25 7.97 1.13
CA HIS A 164 1.18 7.75 1.08
C HIS A 164 1.84 8.94 0.38
N ILE A 165 2.83 9.52 1.02
CA ILE A 165 3.63 10.63 0.49
C ILE A 165 5.10 10.24 0.62
N GLU A 166 5.87 10.45 -0.42
CA GLU A 166 7.31 10.30 -0.39
C GLU A 166 7.99 11.41 -1.18
N HIS A 167 9.07 11.94 -0.65
CA HIS A 167 9.94 12.86 -1.36
C HIS A 167 11.37 12.35 -1.35
N ASN A 168 11.89 12.05 -2.54
CA ASN A 168 13.30 11.76 -2.73
C ASN A 168 14.02 13.05 -3.09
N PHE A 169 14.82 13.56 -2.19
CA PHE A 169 15.55 14.81 -2.37
C PHE A 169 16.73 14.69 -3.35
N LYS A 170 17.01 13.48 -3.85
CA LYS A 170 18.21 13.22 -4.66
C LYS A 170 19.45 13.84 -4.01
N GLY A 171 20.34 14.43 -4.78
CA GLY A 171 21.52 15.12 -4.24
C GLY A 171 21.25 16.53 -3.67
N TYR A 172 20.01 17.03 -3.69
CA TYR A 172 19.71 18.42 -3.31
C TYR A 172 20.15 18.79 -1.87
N ILE A 173 20.00 17.88 -0.95
CA ILE A 173 20.43 18.08 0.46
C ILE A 173 21.84 17.53 0.65
N MET A 174 22.08 16.26 0.30
CA MET A 174 23.31 15.55 0.62
C MET A 174 24.54 16.17 -0.05
N ASN A 175 24.42 16.70 -1.26
CA ASN A 175 25.51 17.34 -1.97
C ASN A 175 25.98 18.66 -1.34
N LYS A 176 25.18 19.26 -0.44
CA LYS A 176 25.55 20.49 0.29
C LYS A 176 26.31 20.22 1.58
N ILE A 177 26.35 18.99 2.05
CA ILE A 177 27.00 18.62 3.31
C ILE A 177 28.42 18.12 2.98
N PRO A 178 29.49 18.80 3.46
CA PRO A 178 30.87 18.35 3.26
C PRO A 178 31.04 16.91 3.74
N LEU A 179 31.85 16.14 3.05
CA LEU A 179 32.11 14.71 3.24
C LEU A 179 30.93 13.81 2.78
N LEU A 180 29.68 14.12 3.14
CA LEU A 180 28.51 13.32 2.73
C LEU A 180 28.25 13.44 1.22
N ASN A 181 28.61 14.55 0.59
CA ASN A 181 28.49 14.73 -0.85
C ASN A 181 29.30 13.69 -1.67
N LYS A 182 30.37 13.14 -1.10
CA LYS A 182 31.16 12.08 -1.74
C LYS A 182 30.46 10.73 -1.77
N LEU A 183 29.50 10.51 -0.87
CA LEU A 183 28.73 9.27 -0.80
C LEU A 183 27.71 9.19 -1.95
N GLN A 184 27.28 10.32 -2.49
CA GLN A 184 26.25 10.42 -3.54
C GLN A 184 24.93 9.73 -3.17
N TRP A 185 24.64 9.62 -1.88
CA TRP A 185 23.37 9.10 -1.38
C TRP A 185 22.27 10.12 -1.56
N ASN A 186 21.04 9.65 -1.72
CA ASN A 186 19.87 10.50 -1.77
C ASN A 186 19.10 10.38 -0.47
N LEU A 187 18.75 11.52 0.13
CA LEU A 187 17.86 11.54 1.28
C LEU A 187 16.41 11.34 0.82
N ILE A 188 15.67 10.54 1.57
CA ILE A 188 14.24 10.30 1.35
C ILE A 188 13.49 10.65 2.63
N GLY A 189 12.35 11.30 2.49
CA GLY A 189 11.37 11.51 3.54
C GLY A 189 10.01 10.98 3.12
N GLY A 190 9.31 10.27 4.00
CA GLY A 190 8.01 9.68 3.71
C GLY A 190 7.03 9.86 4.87
N PHE A 191 5.76 9.87 4.51
CA PHE A 191 4.64 9.88 5.44
C PHE A 191 3.53 8.98 4.90
N HIS A 192 3.03 8.07 5.74
CA HIS A 192 1.94 7.18 5.40
C HIS A 192 0.88 7.27 6.49
N GLN A 193 -0.39 7.30 6.08
CA GLN A 193 -1.51 7.41 7.02
C GLN A 193 -2.67 6.54 6.57
N LEU A 194 -3.30 5.87 7.54
CA LEU A 194 -4.51 5.09 7.38
C LEU A 194 -5.56 5.55 8.38
N ASN A 195 -6.72 5.90 7.87
CA ASN A 195 -7.90 6.21 8.67
C ASN A 195 -9.00 5.20 8.34
N ILE A 196 -9.55 4.58 9.37
CA ILE A 196 -10.75 3.74 9.29
C ILE A 196 -11.69 4.12 10.42
N PRO A 197 -13.00 3.91 10.27
CA PRO A 197 -13.96 4.17 11.33
C PRO A 197 -13.63 3.41 12.63
N ASN A 198 -14.00 4.00 13.75
CA ASN A 198 -13.85 3.40 15.09
C ASN A 198 -12.40 3.12 15.56
N MET A 199 -11.40 3.52 14.79
CA MET A 199 -10.00 3.45 15.19
C MET A 199 -9.31 4.80 15.07
N LYS A 200 -8.32 5.04 15.92
CA LYS A 200 -7.46 6.23 15.78
C LYS A 200 -6.62 6.10 14.50
N PRO A 201 -6.29 7.21 13.84
CA PRO A 201 -5.43 7.20 12.66
C PRO A 201 -4.12 6.49 12.93
N TYR A 202 -3.77 5.54 12.06
CA TYR A 202 -2.44 4.95 12.03
C TYR A 202 -1.54 5.79 11.14
N GLN A 203 -0.33 6.07 11.58
CA GLN A 203 0.62 6.94 10.88
C GLN A 203 2.02 6.36 10.92
N GLU A 204 2.76 6.48 9.83
CA GLU A 204 4.18 6.17 9.74
C GLU A 204 4.96 7.36 9.19
N PHE A 205 6.09 7.65 9.80
CA PHE A 205 7.09 8.60 9.32
C PHE A 205 8.33 7.83 8.91
N THR A 206 8.81 8.11 7.72
CA THR A 206 9.98 7.44 7.14
C THR A 206 11.06 8.45 6.83
N VAL A 207 12.29 8.14 7.22
CA VAL A 207 13.49 8.86 6.80
C VAL A 207 14.52 7.83 6.37
N GLY A 208 15.08 7.98 5.17
CA GLY A 208 15.99 7.00 4.64
C GLY A 208 16.96 7.54 3.61
N PHE A 209 17.79 6.64 3.13
CA PHE A 209 18.75 6.91 2.09
C PHE A 209 18.62 5.86 0.98
N ASP A 210 18.62 6.31 -0.25
CA ASP A 210 18.77 5.44 -1.42
C ASP A 210 20.09 5.74 -2.17
N ASN A 211 20.30 5.03 -3.26
CA ASN A 211 21.53 5.11 -4.02
C ASN A 211 22.77 4.73 -3.17
N ILE A 212 22.58 3.86 -2.18
CA ILE A 212 23.66 3.37 -1.33
C ILE A 212 24.47 2.33 -2.10
N GLY A 213 25.81 2.46 -2.05
CA GLY A 213 26.74 1.59 -2.75
C GLY A 213 27.94 2.34 -3.32
N TRP A 214 28.72 1.71 -4.19
CA TRP A 214 29.86 2.34 -4.86
C TRP A 214 29.93 2.01 -6.34
N GLY A 215 30.51 2.90 -7.11
CA GLY A 215 30.66 2.77 -8.55
C GLY A 215 29.29 2.64 -9.25
N LYS A 216 29.10 1.54 -10.00
CA LYS A 216 27.83 1.23 -10.68
C LYS A 216 26.87 0.41 -9.80
N PHE A 217 27.32 -0.06 -8.65
CA PHE A 217 26.52 -0.88 -7.72
C PHE A 217 25.86 -0.02 -6.64
N ARG A 218 24.92 0.84 -7.04
CA ARG A 218 24.21 1.78 -6.18
C ARG A 218 22.72 1.48 -6.21
N PHE A 219 22.36 0.34 -5.65
CA PHE A 219 20.98 -0.17 -5.71
C PHE A 219 20.36 -0.38 -4.32
N LEU A 220 21.11 -0.10 -3.25
CA LEU A 220 20.59 -0.30 -1.89
C LEU A 220 19.85 0.94 -1.39
N ARG A 221 18.79 0.69 -0.64
CA ARG A 221 18.01 1.68 0.12
C ARG A 221 17.89 1.20 1.57
N VAL A 222 18.00 2.13 2.51
CA VAL A 222 17.76 1.87 3.94
C VAL A 222 16.87 2.97 4.47
N ASP A 223 15.75 2.59 5.07
CA ASP A 223 14.79 3.51 5.66
C ASP A 223 14.62 3.21 7.14
N TYR A 224 14.63 4.23 7.97
CA TYR A 224 14.13 4.18 9.34
C TYR A 224 12.69 4.63 9.35
N VAL A 225 11.83 3.83 9.96
CA VAL A 225 10.39 4.07 10.02
C VAL A 225 9.94 4.10 11.47
N ARG A 226 9.06 5.02 11.78
CA ARG A 226 8.43 5.15 13.08
C ARG A 226 6.93 5.25 12.97
N SER A 227 6.21 4.43 13.72
CA SER A 227 4.75 4.33 13.65
C SER A 227 4.07 4.86 14.91
N TYR A 228 2.87 5.41 14.69
CA TYR A 228 2.02 5.99 15.72
C TYR A 228 0.56 5.60 15.50
N GLN A 229 -0.12 5.31 16.59
CA GLN A 229 -1.58 5.19 16.65
C GLN A 229 -2.01 5.47 18.10
N ASN A 230 -2.61 6.63 18.36
CA ASN A 230 -2.91 7.08 19.74
C ASN A 230 -1.67 7.10 20.66
N GLY A 231 -0.49 7.43 20.10
CA GLY A 231 0.81 7.39 20.74
C GLY A 231 1.81 6.56 19.92
N TYR A 232 3.02 6.46 20.42
CA TYR A 232 4.08 5.67 19.80
C TYR A 232 3.70 4.18 19.80
N GLN A 233 3.89 3.51 18.65
CA GLN A 233 3.62 2.07 18.48
C GLN A 233 4.90 1.25 18.30
N GLY A 234 5.85 1.77 17.55
CA GLY A 234 7.10 1.07 17.29
C GLY A 234 7.92 1.75 16.20
N ASP A 235 9.12 1.24 16.03
CA ASP A 235 10.02 1.63 14.96
C ASP A 235 10.71 0.41 14.34
N GLY A 236 11.23 0.59 13.13
CA GLY A 236 11.93 -0.45 12.41
C GLY A 236 12.83 0.10 11.33
N VAL A 237 13.73 -0.74 10.85
CA VAL A 237 14.62 -0.45 9.73
C VAL A 237 14.19 -1.34 8.57
N MET A 238 13.96 -0.69 7.41
CA MET A 238 13.59 -1.34 6.16
C MET A 238 14.78 -1.36 5.23
N PHE A 239 14.99 -2.48 4.57
CA PHE A 239 16.02 -2.64 3.54
C PHE A 239 15.35 -2.74 2.17
N GLY A 240 15.80 -1.93 1.23
CA GLY A 240 15.29 -1.90 -0.12
C GLY A 240 16.38 -2.19 -1.15
N VAL A 241 15.97 -2.75 -2.28
CA VAL A 241 16.82 -2.93 -3.45
C VAL A 241 16.12 -2.27 -4.64
N LYS A 242 16.85 -1.38 -5.34
CA LYS A 242 16.35 -0.64 -6.49
C LYS A 242 17.24 -0.97 -7.69
N PHE A 243 16.68 -1.53 -8.74
CA PHE A 243 17.36 -1.82 -9.99
C PHE A 243 17.04 -0.80 -11.08
#